data_79904f16554bd0f2ecc9c07ecac581de
#
_entry.id   79904f16554bd0f2ecc9c07ecac581de
#
_cell.length_a   1.000
_cell.length_b   1.000
_cell.length_c   1.000
_cell.angle_alpha   90.00
_cell.angle_beta   90.00
_cell.angle_gamma   90.00
#
_symmetry.space_group_name_H-M   'P 1'
#
loop_
_entity.id
_entity.type
_entity.pdbx_description
1 polymer ?
#
loop_
_entity_poly.entity_id
_entity_poly.type
_entity_poly.pdbx_seq_one_letter_code
_entity_poly.pdbx_strand_id
1 'polypeptide(L)'
;TDESYFNGDIMTYYGRWTYKHEEAERQGAAGCLVLHNEAAASYGWKVCQSSHVQNNIGLCDETMNASAIAMKGWLAEEACRRIFEVSGVDFDKTIAAAKQPGFKSIEMKAKSKVQLNVKMSVGDSHNVAAVLPGTDLKDQYVVCTAHWDHFGIGTPINGDSIYNGASDNASGVA
;
A
#
# COMPACT_ATOMS: atom_id res chain seq x y z
N THR A 1 -12.22 10.25 5.34
CA THR A 1 -13.07 9.18 5.90
C THR A 1 -14.49 9.67 5.96
N ASP A 2 -15.44 8.81 5.65
CA ASP A 2 -16.87 9.13 5.68
C ASP A 2 -17.41 8.83 7.09
N GLU A 3 -17.87 9.86 7.79
CA GLU A 3 -18.39 9.73 9.18
C GLU A 3 -19.61 8.82 9.29
N SER A 4 -20.34 8.58 8.19
CA SER A 4 -21.46 7.64 8.15
C SER A 4 -21.01 6.18 8.24
N TYR A 5 -19.72 5.91 8.02
CA TYR A 5 -19.14 4.58 8.13
C TYR A 5 -18.08 4.56 9.23
N PHE A 6 -18.27 3.70 10.22
CA PHE A 6 -17.30 3.45 11.29
C PHE A 6 -16.84 4.71 12.05
N ASN A 7 -17.71 5.71 12.20
CA ASN A 7 -17.44 7.02 12.81
C ASN A 7 -16.30 7.82 12.14
N GLY A 8 -15.96 7.49 10.90
CA GLY A 8 -14.92 8.19 10.12
C GLY A 8 -13.48 7.91 10.53
N ASP A 9 -13.25 7.45 11.75
CA ASP A 9 -11.91 7.31 12.34
C ASP A 9 -11.28 5.93 12.13
N ILE A 10 -12.10 4.93 11.84
CA ILE A 10 -11.63 3.55 11.70
C ILE A 10 -11.40 3.23 10.23
N MET A 11 -10.14 3.01 9.89
CA MET A 11 -9.76 2.45 8.60
C MET A 11 -9.96 0.94 8.63
N THR A 12 -10.95 0.46 7.88
CA THR A 12 -11.10 -0.98 7.65
C THR A 12 -10.11 -1.47 6.60
N TYR A 13 -10.01 -2.79 6.42
CA TYR A 13 -9.23 -3.39 5.35
C TYR A 13 -9.52 -2.79 3.96
N TYR A 14 -10.78 -2.48 3.66
CA TYR A 14 -11.20 -1.86 2.41
C TYR A 14 -10.61 -0.46 2.17
N GLY A 15 -10.22 0.25 3.21
CA GLY A 15 -9.54 1.54 3.11
C GLY A 15 -8.05 1.42 2.78
N ARG A 16 -7.45 0.26 2.94
CA ARG A 16 -6.01 0.06 2.68
C ARG A 16 -5.70 0.09 1.19
N TRP A 17 -4.51 0.56 0.86
CA TRP A 17 -4.04 0.62 -0.52
C TRP A 17 -3.88 -0.78 -1.16
N THR A 18 -3.49 -1.78 -0.37
CA THR A 18 -3.40 -3.17 -0.81
C THR A 18 -4.71 -3.69 -1.37
N TYR A 19 -5.83 -3.41 -0.67
CA TYR A 19 -7.16 -3.80 -1.13
C TYR A 19 -7.50 -3.23 -2.51
N LYS A 20 -7.05 -2.01 -2.82
CA LYS A 20 -7.31 -1.40 -4.14
C LYS A 20 -6.68 -2.19 -5.28
N HIS A 21 -5.48 -2.73 -5.06
CA HIS A 21 -4.82 -3.60 -6.02
C HIS A 21 -5.54 -4.96 -6.15
N GLU A 22 -5.94 -5.54 -5.02
CA GLU A 22 -6.66 -6.80 -4.99
C GLU A 22 -8.03 -6.70 -5.65
N GLU A 23 -8.75 -5.58 -5.44
CA GLU A 23 -10.03 -5.35 -6.10
C GLU A 23 -9.85 -5.16 -7.61
N ALA A 24 -8.85 -4.42 -8.03
CA ALA A 24 -8.54 -4.26 -9.45
C ALA A 24 -8.25 -5.62 -10.12
N GLU A 25 -7.52 -6.50 -9.42
CA GLU A 25 -7.25 -7.86 -9.87
C GLU A 25 -8.54 -8.69 -9.99
N ARG A 26 -9.41 -8.65 -8.96
CA ARG A 26 -10.72 -9.33 -8.99
C ARG A 26 -11.63 -8.85 -10.13
N GLN A 27 -11.50 -7.59 -10.52
CA GLN A 27 -12.23 -7.01 -11.65
C GLN A 27 -11.56 -7.27 -13.00
N GLY A 28 -10.46 -8.00 -13.05
CA GLY A 28 -9.74 -8.35 -14.28
C GLY A 28 -8.98 -7.18 -14.91
N ALA A 29 -8.59 -6.19 -14.13
CA ALA A 29 -7.80 -5.08 -14.63
C ALA A 29 -6.37 -5.52 -15.00
N ALA A 30 -5.82 -4.96 -16.08
CA ALA A 30 -4.44 -5.21 -16.49
C ALA A 30 -3.40 -4.55 -15.57
N GLY A 31 -3.79 -3.48 -14.87
CA GLY A 31 -2.93 -2.75 -13.94
C GLY A 31 -3.75 -1.86 -13.02
N CYS A 32 -3.13 -1.45 -11.92
CA CYS A 32 -3.74 -0.54 -10.96
C CYS A 32 -2.71 0.48 -10.46
N LEU A 33 -3.04 1.75 -10.59
CA LEU A 33 -2.26 2.86 -10.10
C LEU A 33 -3.07 3.62 -9.04
N VAL A 34 -2.52 3.72 -7.84
CA VAL A 34 -3.16 4.44 -6.73
C VAL A 34 -2.65 5.87 -6.68
N LEU A 35 -3.56 6.83 -6.65
CA LEU A 35 -3.21 8.23 -6.43
C LEU A 35 -2.71 8.43 -5.00
N HIS A 36 -1.50 8.98 -4.86
CA HIS A 36 -1.03 9.48 -3.58
C HIS A 36 -1.52 10.90 -3.36
N ASN A 37 -2.28 11.09 -2.30
CA ASN A 37 -2.70 12.41 -1.82
C ASN A 37 -2.10 12.64 -0.43
N GLU A 38 -1.24 13.65 -0.29
CA GLU A 38 -0.48 13.91 0.92
C GLU A 38 -1.37 14.20 2.13
N ALA A 39 -2.46 14.93 1.93
CA ALA A 39 -3.39 15.25 3.02
C ALA A 39 -4.11 14.00 3.56
N ALA A 40 -4.48 13.07 2.69
CA ALA A 40 -5.13 11.82 3.08
C ALA A 40 -4.14 10.79 3.65
N ALA A 41 -2.91 10.79 3.14
CA ALA A 41 -1.86 9.86 3.57
C ALA A 41 -1.16 10.28 4.87
N SER A 42 -1.18 11.58 5.21
CA SER A 42 -0.44 12.18 6.33
C SER A 42 1.08 12.18 6.15
N TYR A 43 1.58 11.88 4.94
CA TYR A 43 2.99 11.94 4.59
C TYR A 43 3.19 12.32 3.12
N GLY A 44 4.34 12.92 2.81
CA GLY A 44 4.66 13.41 1.47
C GLY A 44 5.00 12.32 0.46
N TRP A 45 4.93 12.66 -0.83
CA TRP A 45 5.25 11.76 -1.94
C TRP A 45 6.62 11.09 -1.83
N LYS A 46 7.62 11.78 -1.29
CA LYS A 46 8.98 11.22 -1.13
C LYS A 46 9.00 9.97 -0.26
N VAL A 47 8.17 9.89 0.76
CA VAL A 47 8.06 8.69 1.62
C VAL A 47 7.48 7.54 0.82
N CYS A 48 6.38 7.77 0.09
CA CYS A 48 5.80 6.77 -0.80
C CYS A 48 6.82 6.30 -1.86
N GLN A 49 7.53 7.21 -2.49
CA GLN A 49 8.55 6.90 -3.47
C GLN A 49 9.67 6.06 -2.87
N SER A 50 10.21 6.44 -1.73
CA SER A 50 11.34 5.74 -1.09
C SER A 50 10.98 4.30 -0.70
N SER A 51 9.77 4.07 -0.21
CA SER A 51 9.31 2.73 0.15
C SER A 51 9.10 1.79 -1.04
N HIS A 52 9.02 2.31 -2.27
CA HIS A 52 8.75 1.52 -3.48
C HIS A 52 9.92 1.43 -4.46
N VAL A 53 11.03 2.15 -4.25
CA VAL A 53 12.24 2.02 -5.06
C VAL A 53 13.21 0.95 -4.56
N GLN A 54 12.93 0.38 -3.41
CA GLN A 54 13.69 -0.73 -2.82
C GLN A 54 13.09 -2.08 -3.24
N ASN A 55 13.66 -3.17 -2.73
CA ASN A 55 13.12 -4.50 -2.94
C ASN A 55 11.71 -4.59 -2.35
N ASN A 56 10.75 -4.91 -3.20
CA ASN A 56 9.39 -5.18 -2.75
C ASN A 56 9.29 -6.67 -2.40
N ILE A 57 9.02 -6.96 -1.15
CA ILE A 57 8.88 -8.33 -0.64
C ILE A 57 7.39 -8.66 -0.57
N GLY A 58 7.03 -9.83 -1.04
CA GLY A 58 5.67 -10.35 -0.97
C GLY A 58 5.68 -11.84 -0.73
N LEU A 59 4.58 -12.36 -0.23
CA LEU A 59 4.38 -13.82 -0.17
C LEU A 59 4.32 -14.37 -1.58
N CYS A 60 5.02 -15.47 -1.79
CA CYS A 60 5.05 -16.17 -3.07
C CYS A 60 4.15 -17.40 -2.97
N ASP A 61 3.22 -17.54 -3.90
CA ASP A 61 2.43 -18.75 -4.05
C ASP A 61 3.14 -19.78 -4.95
N GLU A 62 2.54 -20.95 -5.11
CA GLU A 62 3.07 -22.05 -5.95
C GLU A 62 3.22 -21.64 -7.42
N THR A 63 2.49 -20.63 -7.87
CA THR A 63 2.51 -20.14 -9.26
C THR A 63 3.49 -18.97 -9.45
N MET A 64 4.26 -18.60 -8.42
CA MET A 64 5.12 -17.42 -8.40
C MET A 64 4.32 -16.14 -8.65
N ASN A 65 3.08 -16.09 -8.16
CA ASN A 65 2.15 -14.98 -8.35
C ASN A 65 1.85 -14.68 -9.84
N ALA A 66 1.89 -15.70 -10.70
CA ALA A 66 1.63 -15.53 -12.13
C ALA A 66 0.22 -15.02 -12.45
N SER A 67 -0.73 -15.23 -11.54
CA SER A 67 -2.11 -14.71 -11.64
C SER A 67 -2.26 -13.26 -11.17
N ALA A 68 -1.24 -12.70 -10.53
CA ALA A 68 -1.31 -11.34 -10.03
C ALA A 68 -1.42 -10.31 -11.16
N ILE A 69 -2.10 -9.20 -10.86
CA ILE A 69 -2.21 -8.07 -11.78
C ILE A 69 -0.81 -7.61 -12.28
N ALA A 70 -0.66 -7.45 -13.58
CA ALA A 70 0.63 -7.25 -14.22
C ALA A 70 1.39 -5.97 -13.78
N MET A 71 0.64 -4.95 -13.33
CA MET A 71 1.23 -3.69 -12.87
C MET A 71 0.49 -3.16 -11.66
N LYS A 72 1.25 -2.94 -10.59
CA LYS A 72 0.80 -2.25 -9.37
C LYS A 72 1.69 -1.03 -9.15
N GLY A 73 1.12 0.08 -8.75
CA GLY A 73 1.95 1.26 -8.52
C GLY A 73 1.20 2.44 -7.92
N TRP A 74 1.95 3.52 -7.78
CA TRP A 74 1.47 4.78 -7.25
C TRP A 74 1.71 5.91 -8.26
N LEU A 75 0.85 6.91 -8.20
CA LEU A 75 1.00 8.15 -8.94
C LEU A 75 1.04 9.32 -7.97
N ALA A 76 2.00 10.21 -8.16
CA ALA A 76 1.97 11.52 -7.54
C ALA A 76 0.77 12.32 -8.07
N GLU A 77 0.20 13.20 -7.27
CA GLU A 77 -0.97 13.98 -7.64
C GLU A 77 -0.75 14.78 -8.94
N GLU A 78 0.43 15.37 -9.11
CA GLU A 78 0.76 16.11 -10.32
C GLU A 78 0.69 15.23 -11.59
N ALA A 79 1.17 13.99 -11.51
CA ALA A 79 1.09 13.05 -12.62
C ALA A 79 -0.37 12.66 -12.92
N CYS A 80 -1.20 12.47 -11.88
CA CYS A 80 -2.62 12.24 -12.04
C CYS A 80 -3.31 13.41 -12.72
N ARG A 81 -3.07 14.64 -12.29
CA ARG A 81 -3.65 15.84 -12.89
C ARG A 81 -3.35 15.93 -14.38
N ARG A 82 -2.12 15.63 -14.79
CA ARG A 82 -1.75 15.60 -16.23
C ARG A 82 -2.49 14.52 -17.01
N ILE A 83 -2.67 13.33 -16.43
CA ILE A 83 -3.44 12.25 -17.08
C ILE A 83 -4.91 12.66 -17.24
N PHE A 84 -5.50 13.30 -16.25
CA PHE A 84 -6.86 13.79 -16.28
C PHE A 84 -7.03 14.88 -17.33
N GLU A 85 -6.11 15.83 -17.38
CA GLU A 85 -6.11 16.91 -18.38
C GLU A 85 -6.07 16.36 -19.82
N VAL A 86 -5.13 15.45 -20.12
CA VAL A 86 -5.01 14.79 -21.42
C VAL A 86 -6.28 14.00 -21.77
N SER A 87 -6.96 13.46 -20.78
CA SER A 87 -8.21 12.72 -20.96
C SER A 87 -9.44 13.61 -21.09
N GLY A 88 -9.29 14.92 -20.92
CA GLY A 88 -10.40 15.88 -20.95
C GLY A 88 -11.34 15.76 -19.74
N VAL A 89 -10.85 15.24 -18.61
CA VAL A 89 -11.61 15.01 -17.39
C VAL A 89 -11.13 15.97 -16.29
N ASP A 90 -12.06 16.62 -15.61
CA ASP A 90 -11.76 17.53 -14.52
C ASP A 90 -11.37 16.74 -13.26
N PHE A 91 -10.12 16.89 -12.86
CA PHE A 91 -9.55 16.16 -11.71
C PHE A 91 -10.28 16.52 -10.41
N ASP A 92 -10.40 17.79 -10.07
CA ASP A 92 -10.92 18.22 -8.77
C ASP A 92 -12.41 17.86 -8.61
N LYS A 93 -13.20 18.04 -9.68
CA LYS A 93 -14.59 17.60 -9.70
C LYS A 93 -14.73 16.10 -9.55
N THR A 94 -13.86 15.34 -10.20
CA THR A 94 -13.89 13.88 -10.12
C THR A 94 -13.52 13.40 -8.71
N ILE A 95 -12.48 13.95 -8.09
CA ILE A 95 -12.08 13.61 -6.71
C ILE A 95 -13.20 13.99 -5.73
N ALA A 96 -13.84 15.13 -5.92
CA ALA A 96 -14.98 15.53 -5.07
C ALA A 96 -16.17 14.57 -5.23
N ALA A 97 -16.49 14.21 -6.47
CA ALA A 97 -17.56 13.25 -6.77
C ALA A 97 -17.25 11.83 -6.23
N ALA A 98 -15.98 11.40 -6.30
CA ALA A 98 -15.56 10.08 -5.81
C ALA A 98 -15.72 9.90 -4.29
N LYS A 99 -15.87 11.00 -3.55
CA LYS A 99 -16.17 10.98 -2.10
C LYS A 99 -17.65 10.81 -1.80
N GLN A 100 -18.50 10.82 -2.80
CA GLN A 100 -19.95 10.72 -2.62
C GLN A 100 -20.46 9.29 -2.84
N PRO A 101 -21.44 8.83 -2.06
CA PRO A 101 -22.09 7.55 -2.28
C PRO A 101 -22.66 7.46 -3.69
N GLY A 102 -22.48 6.29 -4.32
CA GLY A 102 -22.99 6.04 -5.67
C GLY A 102 -22.12 6.57 -6.83
N PHE A 103 -20.90 7.06 -6.52
CA PHE A 103 -19.94 7.41 -7.57
C PHE A 103 -19.70 6.22 -8.51
N LYS A 104 -19.67 6.51 -9.79
CA LYS A 104 -19.32 5.53 -10.82
C LYS A 104 -17.99 5.90 -11.46
N SER A 105 -17.21 4.90 -11.81
CA SER A 105 -15.94 5.08 -12.52
C SER A 105 -16.15 5.82 -13.84
N ILE A 106 -15.16 6.62 -14.20
CA ILE A 106 -15.14 7.40 -15.44
C ILE A 106 -14.14 6.76 -16.39
N GLU A 107 -14.57 6.47 -17.61
CA GLU A 107 -13.67 6.00 -18.65
C GLU A 107 -12.73 7.15 -19.08
N MET A 108 -11.44 6.92 -18.93
CA MET A 108 -10.40 7.86 -19.37
C MET A 108 -9.92 7.47 -20.76
N LYS A 109 -9.96 8.40 -21.71
CA LYS A 109 -9.49 8.18 -23.10
C LYS A 109 -7.95 8.22 -23.19
N ALA A 110 -7.28 7.67 -22.19
CA ALA A 110 -5.83 7.60 -22.12
C ALA A 110 -5.36 6.16 -22.25
N LYS A 111 -4.21 5.99 -22.88
CA LYS A 111 -3.49 4.70 -22.94
C LYS A 111 -2.13 4.88 -22.28
N SER A 112 -1.71 3.89 -21.51
CA SER A 112 -0.37 3.85 -20.95
C SER A 112 0.42 2.68 -21.55
N LYS A 113 1.71 2.90 -21.72
CA LYS A 113 2.67 1.83 -22.04
C LYS A 113 3.73 1.85 -20.96
N VAL A 114 3.87 0.74 -20.26
CA VAL A 114 4.87 0.59 -19.22
C VAL A 114 5.80 -0.56 -19.59
N GLN A 115 7.09 -0.34 -19.44
CA GLN A 115 8.11 -1.36 -19.60
C GLN A 115 9.01 -1.32 -18.36
N LEU A 116 9.04 -2.43 -17.64
CA LEU A 116 9.85 -2.59 -16.44
C LEU A 116 10.79 -3.79 -16.62
N ASN A 117 12.03 -3.62 -16.19
CA ASN A 117 12.97 -4.72 -16.04
C ASN A 117 13.00 -5.12 -14.56
N VAL A 118 12.40 -6.24 -14.25
CA VAL A 118 12.27 -6.74 -12.89
C VAL A 118 13.17 -7.94 -12.69
N LYS A 119 13.96 -7.93 -11.62
CA LYS A 119 14.70 -9.10 -11.15
C LYS A 119 13.93 -9.70 -9.97
N MET A 120 13.52 -10.93 -10.11
CA MET A 120 12.86 -11.68 -9.04
C MET A 120 13.85 -12.61 -8.37
N SER A 121 13.72 -12.77 -7.06
CA SER A 121 14.43 -13.78 -6.28
C SER A 121 13.49 -14.31 -5.21
N VAL A 122 13.65 -15.55 -4.84
CA VAL A 122 12.91 -16.20 -3.75
C VAL A 122 13.85 -16.40 -2.58
N GLY A 123 13.35 -16.19 -1.38
CA GLY A 123 14.06 -16.42 -0.15
C GLY A 123 13.10 -16.78 0.97
N ASP A 124 13.62 -17.36 2.02
CA ASP A 124 12.85 -17.75 3.18
C ASP A 124 12.94 -16.68 4.27
N SER A 125 11.84 -16.46 4.95
CA SER A 125 11.76 -15.62 6.14
C SER A 125 10.99 -16.37 7.23
N HIS A 126 11.21 -16.01 8.49
CA HIS A 126 10.64 -16.70 9.63
C HIS A 126 9.90 -15.73 10.56
N ASN A 127 8.73 -16.17 11.02
CA ASN A 127 8.07 -15.56 12.16
C ASN A 127 8.36 -16.38 13.41
N VAL A 128 8.56 -15.70 14.53
CA VAL A 128 8.64 -16.34 15.85
C VAL A 128 7.27 -16.20 16.50
N ALA A 129 6.69 -17.32 16.88
CA ALA A 129 5.41 -17.35 17.58
C ALA A 129 5.57 -18.07 18.92
N ALA A 130 5.00 -17.49 19.96
CA ALA A 130 4.94 -18.09 21.29
C ALA A 130 3.51 -17.99 21.83
N VAL A 131 3.12 -18.94 22.66
CA VAL A 131 1.82 -18.97 23.31
C VAL A 131 2.01 -19.14 24.81
N LEU A 132 1.41 -18.25 25.57
CA LEU A 132 1.18 -18.42 26.99
C LEU A 132 -0.25 -18.94 27.19
N PRO A 133 -0.45 -20.22 27.55
CA PRO A 133 -1.79 -20.76 27.69
C PRO A 133 -2.60 -20.07 28.78
N GLY A 134 -3.84 -19.74 28.50
CA GLY A 134 -4.80 -19.25 29.48
C GLY A 134 -5.29 -20.36 30.44
N THR A 135 -5.89 -19.97 31.53
CA THR A 135 -6.48 -20.90 32.52
C THR A 135 -7.98 -21.09 32.30
N ASP A 136 -8.75 -20.02 32.31
CA ASP A 136 -10.21 -20.05 32.38
C ASP A 136 -10.86 -19.78 31.00
N LEU A 137 -10.24 -18.94 30.18
CA LEU A 137 -10.76 -18.52 28.87
C LEU A 137 -9.86 -19.03 27.73
N LYS A 138 -9.64 -20.35 27.70
CA LYS A 138 -8.66 -20.99 26.80
C LYS A 138 -8.95 -20.78 25.30
N ASP A 139 -10.19 -20.47 24.96
CA ASP A 139 -10.62 -20.23 23.57
C ASP A 139 -10.61 -18.74 23.19
N GLN A 140 -10.14 -17.87 24.10
CA GLN A 140 -9.98 -16.45 23.85
C GLN A 140 -8.50 -16.10 23.83
N TYR A 141 -8.11 -15.26 22.86
CA TYR A 141 -6.71 -14.91 22.64
C TYR A 141 -6.51 -13.41 22.70
N VAL A 142 -5.49 -12.99 23.43
CA VAL A 142 -4.87 -11.68 23.28
C VAL A 142 -3.63 -11.86 22.42
N VAL A 143 -3.58 -11.19 21.27
CA VAL A 143 -2.47 -11.32 20.35
C VAL A 143 -1.62 -10.06 20.42
N CYS A 144 -0.34 -10.23 20.76
CA CYS A 144 0.66 -9.17 20.66
C CYS A 144 1.51 -9.44 19.43
N THR A 145 1.71 -8.42 18.60
CA THR A 145 2.52 -8.52 17.39
C THR A 145 3.56 -7.41 17.37
N ALA A 146 4.75 -7.76 16.95
CA ALA A 146 5.81 -6.80 16.68
C ALA A 146 6.61 -7.29 15.48
N HIS A 147 7.19 -6.36 14.71
CA HIS A 147 8.12 -6.70 13.65
C HIS A 147 9.54 -6.26 14.00
N TRP A 148 10.51 -6.98 13.53
CA TRP A 148 11.94 -6.76 13.81
C TRP A 148 12.72 -6.29 12.58
N ASP A 149 12.03 -6.14 11.46
CA ASP A 149 12.59 -5.57 10.25
C ASP A 149 12.37 -4.06 10.20
N HIS A 150 13.31 -3.37 9.52
CA HIS A 150 13.20 -1.94 9.20
C HIS A 150 13.84 -1.70 7.82
N PHE A 151 14.01 -0.45 7.41
CA PHE A 151 14.52 -0.10 6.09
C PHE A 151 15.99 -0.52 5.85
N GLY A 152 16.74 -0.85 6.88
CA GLY A 152 18.12 -1.27 6.76
C GLY A 152 19.03 -0.14 6.29
N ILE A 153 19.73 -0.36 5.17
CA ILE A 153 20.65 0.62 4.60
C ILE A 153 19.98 1.29 3.39
N GLY A 154 19.92 2.61 3.40
CA GLY A 154 19.29 3.40 2.34
C GLY A 154 20.05 4.67 2.00
N THR A 155 19.36 5.64 1.42
CA THR A 155 19.95 6.94 1.08
C THR A 155 20.43 7.66 2.35
N PRO A 156 21.69 8.08 2.43
CA PRO A 156 22.21 8.75 3.62
C PRO A 156 21.43 10.02 3.97
N ILE A 157 21.11 10.18 5.26
CA ILE A 157 20.60 11.42 5.83
C ILE A 157 21.66 11.96 6.77
N ASN A 158 22.18 13.14 6.52
CA ASN A 158 23.30 13.75 7.30
C ASN A 158 24.54 12.85 7.40
N GLY A 159 24.80 12.03 6.36
CA GLY A 159 25.94 11.11 6.33
C GLY A 159 25.67 9.73 6.93
N ASP A 160 24.53 9.51 7.56
CA ASP A 160 24.11 8.21 8.08
C ASP A 160 23.18 7.51 7.08
N SER A 161 23.56 6.32 6.64
CA SER A 161 22.80 5.47 5.74
C SER A 161 22.01 4.37 6.43
N ILE A 162 22.14 4.21 7.74
CA ILE A 162 21.50 3.16 8.52
C ILE A 162 20.20 3.66 9.13
N TYR A 163 19.11 3.03 8.77
CA TYR A 163 17.78 3.28 9.34
C TYR A 163 17.54 2.33 10.50
N ASN A 164 17.82 2.77 11.71
CA ASN A 164 17.95 1.91 12.91
C ASN A 164 16.64 1.28 13.38
N GLY A 165 15.47 1.90 13.13
CA GLY A 165 14.17 1.33 13.51
C GLY A 165 13.93 1.22 15.03
N ALA A 166 14.52 2.10 15.83
CA ALA A 166 14.42 2.02 17.29
C ALA A 166 12.96 2.15 17.78
N SER A 167 12.21 3.08 17.25
CA SER A 167 10.79 3.26 17.55
C SER A 167 9.91 2.31 16.71
N ASP A 168 10.25 2.14 15.46
CA ASP A 168 9.51 1.34 14.48
C ASP A 168 10.39 0.18 13.96
N ASN A 169 10.40 -1.03 14.56
CA ASN A 169 9.56 -1.38 15.72
C ASN A 169 10.34 -2.14 16.79
N ALA A 170 11.61 -1.78 17.05
CA ALA A 170 12.40 -2.39 18.12
C ALA A 170 11.73 -2.20 19.49
N SER A 171 11.07 -1.07 19.71
CA SER A 171 10.30 -0.79 20.92
C SER A 171 9.13 -1.75 21.15
N GLY A 172 8.59 -2.32 20.09
CA GLY A 172 7.53 -3.33 20.19
C GLY A 172 8.06 -4.76 20.40
N VAL A 173 9.35 -4.97 20.11
CA VAL A 173 10.03 -6.27 20.32
C VAL A 173 10.57 -6.39 21.74
N ALA A 174 10.98 -5.27 22.36
CA ALA A 174 11.52 -5.21 23.71
C ALA A 174 10.44 -5.38 24.78
#